data_f37e6ac8412063b45a355223c59056be
#
_entry.id   f37e6ac8412063b45a355223c59056be
#
_cell.length_a   1.000
_cell.length_b   1.000
_cell.length_c   1.000
_cell.angle_alpha   90.00
_cell.angle_beta   90.00
_cell.angle_gamma   90.00
#
_symmetry.space_group_name_H-M   'P 1'
#
loop_
_entity.id
_entity.type
_entity.pdbx_description
1 polymer ?
#
loop_
_entity_poly.entity_id
_entity_poly.type
_entity_poly.pdbx_seq_one_letter_code
_entity_poly.pdbx_strand_id
1 'polypeptide(L)'
;MVMNNKKRNYLLAAIWTLTIFFGYKLIGSITAPMQFDRVKTERYSKVIKNLKDIANSQVAHKSVQGVYANDFESLVKFIDTANYVILEKRDSSYFEYDRVYRIDMLREIQITDTLGFVSVKDSLFGESDRYKSMMNIPIKGVDAVFSMEADIIDKNGYQVPVFEVSVKKNIVLFDQDKNLLKQENKVVSVDGVNGNSIVLGSLVEVSTSGNWPTLYDAGSNN
;
A
#
# COMPACT_ATOMS: atom_id res chain seq x y z
N MET A 1 10.20 -1.41 -69.83
CA MET A 1 10.79 -0.07 -69.56
C MET A 1 11.95 -0.29 -68.57
N VAL A 2 13.21 -0.36 -69.06
CA VAL A 2 14.37 -0.68 -68.21
C VAL A 2 14.81 0.59 -67.48
N MET A 3 14.70 0.57 -66.17
CA MET A 3 15.07 1.71 -65.33
C MET A 3 16.60 1.93 -65.37
N ASN A 4 17.04 3.17 -65.60
CA ASN A 4 18.46 3.55 -65.70
C ASN A 4 19.16 3.17 -64.36
N ASN A 5 20.37 2.57 -64.42
CA ASN A 5 21.12 2.07 -63.27
C ASN A 5 21.29 3.10 -62.14
N LYS A 6 21.48 4.39 -62.47
CA LYS A 6 21.55 5.46 -61.46
C LYS A 6 20.25 5.62 -60.69
N LYS A 7 19.09 5.62 -61.36
CA LYS A 7 17.77 5.71 -60.71
C LYS A 7 17.49 4.52 -59.85
N ARG A 8 17.91 3.30 -60.24
CA ARG A 8 17.79 2.08 -59.47
C ARG A 8 18.61 2.15 -58.16
N ASN A 9 19.85 2.67 -58.23
CA ASN A 9 20.69 2.81 -57.04
C ASN A 9 20.14 3.85 -56.06
N TYR A 10 19.59 4.97 -56.52
CA TYR A 10 18.91 5.94 -55.63
C TYR A 10 17.66 5.34 -54.98
N LEU A 11 16.89 4.55 -55.72
CA LEU A 11 15.71 3.88 -55.18
C LEU A 11 16.09 2.85 -54.10
N LEU A 12 17.15 2.07 -54.35
CA LEU A 12 17.67 1.10 -53.35
C LEU A 12 18.19 1.83 -52.11
N ALA A 13 18.93 2.92 -52.26
CA ALA A 13 19.40 3.71 -51.11
C ALA A 13 18.22 4.28 -50.30
N ALA A 14 17.17 4.78 -50.96
CA ALA A 14 15.96 5.26 -50.28
C ALA A 14 15.20 4.15 -49.53
N ILE A 15 15.13 2.94 -50.09
CA ILE A 15 14.51 1.78 -49.41
C ILE A 15 15.32 1.38 -48.18
N TRP A 16 16.66 1.33 -48.28
CA TRP A 16 17.52 0.99 -47.14
C TRP A 16 17.42 2.02 -46.03
N THR A 17 17.42 3.32 -46.34
CA THR A 17 17.21 4.36 -45.31
C THR A 17 15.86 4.25 -44.64
N LEU A 18 14.80 3.97 -45.41
CA LEU A 18 13.46 3.76 -44.87
C LEU A 18 13.39 2.52 -43.97
N THR A 19 14.03 1.43 -44.38
CA THR A 19 14.08 0.18 -43.58
C THR A 19 14.79 0.39 -42.25
N ILE A 20 15.93 1.09 -42.27
CA ILE A 20 16.68 1.41 -41.03
C ILE A 20 15.84 2.31 -40.12
N PHE A 21 15.17 3.32 -40.68
CA PHE A 21 14.31 4.23 -39.93
C PHE A 21 13.15 3.48 -39.25
N PHE A 22 12.45 2.62 -39.99
CA PHE A 22 11.35 1.83 -39.41
C PHE A 22 11.86 0.77 -38.40
N GLY A 23 13.00 0.16 -38.67
CA GLY A 23 13.66 -0.75 -37.73
C GLY A 23 13.96 -0.07 -36.38
N TYR A 24 14.53 1.15 -36.42
CA TYR A 24 14.78 1.93 -35.21
C TYR A 24 13.48 2.29 -34.46
N LYS A 25 12.44 2.71 -35.19
CA LYS A 25 11.13 3.00 -34.60
C LYS A 25 10.46 1.78 -33.98
N LEU A 26 10.57 0.60 -34.61
CA LEU A 26 10.05 -0.67 -34.10
C LEU A 26 10.74 -1.07 -32.78
N ILE A 27 12.08 -0.99 -32.74
CA ILE A 27 12.83 -1.29 -31.52
C ILE A 27 12.40 -0.36 -30.38
N GLY A 28 12.31 0.96 -30.65
CA GLY A 28 11.87 1.94 -29.65
C GLY A 28 10.43 1.69 -29.14
N SER A 29 9.53 1.25 -30.03
CA SER A 29 8.15 0.92 -29.67
C SER A 29 8.01 -0.28 -28.74
N ILE A 30 8.96 -1.21 -28.78
CA ILE A 30 8.96 -2.41 -27.91
C ILE A 30 9.73 -2.15 -26.61
N THR A 31 10.88 -1.47 -26.71
CA THR A 31 11.77 -1.29 -25.55
C THR A 31 11.24 -0.25 -24.55
N ALA A 32 10.55 0.81 -25.03
CA ALA A 32 10.04 1.84 -24.15
C ALA A 32 8.99 1.34 -23.15
N PRO A 33 7.95 0.59 -23.54
CA PRO A 33 7.01 0.00 -22.58
C PRO A 33 7.67 -0.95 -21.60
N MET A 34 8.62 -1.79 -22.06
CA MET A 34 9.33 -2.73 -21.19
C MET A 34 10.15 -2.02 -20.09
N GLN A 35 10.85 -0.94 -20.45
CA GLN A 35 11.59 -0.13 -19.49
C GLN A 35 10.64 0.58 -18.51
N PHE A 36 9.53 1.12 -19.01
CA PHE A 36 8.51 1.72 -18.16
C PHE A 36 7.96 0.71 -17.15
N ASP A 37 7.57 -0.48 -17.58
CA ASP A 37 7.03 -1.51 -16.70
C ASP A 37 8.04 -1.97 -15.63
N ARG A 38 9.31 -2.07 -15.99
CA ARG A 38 10.39 -2.39 -15.03
C ARG A 38 10.51 -1.32 -13.95
N VAL A 39 10.60 -0.04 -14.36
CA VAL A 39 10.71 1.10 -13.43
C VAL A 39 9.45 1.21 -12.56
N LYS A 40 8.27 1.05 -13.17
CA LYS A 40 6.99 1.05 -12.48
C LYS A 40 6.95 -0.02 -11.38
N THR A 41 7.26 -1.27 -11.72
CA THR A 41 7.23 -2.38 -10.76
C THR A 41 8.19 -2.15 -9.60
N GLU A 42 9.42 -1.70 -9.87
CA GLU A 42 10.40 -1.40 -8.83
C GLU A 42 9.92 -0.29 -7.89
N ARG A 43 9.40 0.81 -8.46
CA ARG A 43 8.93 1.96 -7.66
C ARG A 43 7.68 1.65 -6.88
N TYR A 44 6.72 0.95 -7.49
CA TYR A 44 5.50 0.53 -6.81
C TYR A 44 5.80 -0.39 -5.64
N SER A 45 6.72 -1.35 -5.79
CA SER A 45 7.12 -2.22 -4.69
C SER A 45 7.68 -1.44 -3.50
N LYS A 46 8.50 -0.41 -3.75
CA LYS A 46 9.04 0.46 -2.67
C LYS A 46 7.94 1.28 -1.99
N VAL A 47 7.05 1.88 -2.77
CA VAL A 47 5.91 2.66 -2.26
C VAL A 47 4.97 1.78 -1.45
N ILE A 48 4.60 0.62 -1.96
CA ILE A 48 3.70 -0.32 -1.31
C ILE A 48 4.31 -0.87 -0.01
N LYS A 49 5.63 -1.07 0.04
CA LYS A 49 6.31 -1.45 1.28
C LYS A 49 6.10 -0.41 2.39
N ASN A 50 6.28 0.90 2.08
CA ASN A 50 6.00 1.96 3.05
C ASN A 50 4.51 2.01 3.42
N LEU A 51 3.61 1.84 2.45
CA LEU A 51 2.17 1.80 2.73
C LEU A 51 1.78 0.63 3.65
N LYS A 52 2.45 -0.52 3.55
CA LYS A 52 2.25 -1.65 4.48
C LYS A 52 2.74 -1.32 5.89
N ASP A 53 3.89 -0.67 6.03
CA ASP A 53 4.36 -0.21 7.34
C ASP A 53 3.36 0.79 7.96
N ILE A 54 2.80 1.69 7.16
CA ILE A 54 1.73 2.62 7.59
C ILE A 54 0.45 1.84 7.95
N ALA A 55 0.04 0.85 7.15
CA ALA A 55 -1.13 0.01 7.45
C ALA A 55 -1.01 -0.67 8.81
N ASN A 56 0.13 -1.31 9.07
CA ASN A 56 0.39 -1.98 10.35
C ASN A 56 0.37 -0.99 11.52
N SER A 57 0.94 0.21 11.32
CA SER A 57 0.96 1.27 12.32
C SER A 57 -0.44 1.82 12.61
N GLN A 58 -1.27 1.99 11.58
CA GLN A 58 -2.66 2.43 11.73
C GLN A 58 -3.53 1.38 12.43
N VAL A 59 -3.35 0.10 12.10
CA VAL A 59 -4.05 -0.99 12.80
C VAL A 59 -3.63 -1.04 14.27
N ALA A 60 -2.34 -0.84 14.57
CA ALA A 60 -1.84 -0.73 15.93
C ALA A 60 -2.46 0.45 16.67
N HIS A 61 -2.51 1.63 16.04
CA HIS A 61 -3.12 2.83 16.61
C HIS A 61 -4.58 2.58 16.95
N LYS A 62 -5.35 2.01 16.02
CA LYS A 62 -6.75 1.65 16.27
C LYS A 62 -6.91 0.63 17.39
N SER A 63 -6.02 -0.36 17.51
CA SER A 63 -6.11 -1.38 18.55
C SER A 63 -5.91 -0.83 19.97
N VAL A 64 -5.12 0.23 20.11
CA VAL A 64 -4.79 0.86 21.40
C VAL A 64 -5.69 2.08 21.68
N GLN A 65 -5.93 2.93 20.68
CA GLN A 65 -6.66 4.19 20.81
C GLN A 65 -8.14 4.11 20.41
N GLY A 66 -8.55 3.02 19.73
CA GLY A 66 -9.91 2.84 19.23
C GLY A 66 -10.20 3.53 17.89
N VAL A 67 -9.35 4.43 17.44
CA VAL A 67 -9.47 5.20 16.19
C VAL A 67 -8.16 5.18 15.40
N TYR A 68 -8.22 5.51 14.12
CA TYR A 68 -7.02 5.68 13.30
C TYR A 68 -6.38 7.07 13.52
N ALA A 69 -5.07 7.19 13.33
CA ALA A 69 -4.37 8.47 13.37
C ALA A 69 -4.70 9.29 12.11
N ASN A 70 -4.97 10.58 12.29
CA ASN A 70 -5.34 11.48 11.21
C ASN A 70 -4.12 12.08 10.48
N ASP A 71 -2.97 12.08 11.12
CA ASP A 71 -1.72 12.64 10.59
C ASP A 71 -0.50 11.80 10.97
N PHE A 72 0.60 11.98 10.21
CA PHE A 72 1.82 11.23 10.42
C PHE A 72 2.56 11.59 11.71
N GLU A 73 2.44 12.83 12.19
CA GLU A 73 3.09 13.26 13.42
C GLU A 73 2.50 12.52 14.63
N SER A 74 1.17 12.46 14.71
CA SER A 74 0.44 11.70 15.73
C SER A 74 0.77 10.22 15.65
N LEU A 75 0.85 9.65 14.43
CA LEU A 75 1.16 8.24 14.23
C LEU A 75 2.59 7.90 14.67
N VAL A 76 3.58 8.71 14.32
CA VAL A 76 4.98 8.53 14.74
C VAL A 76 5.11 8.65 16.25
N LYS A 77 4.49 9.67 16.86
CA LYS A 77 4.47 9.86 18.31
C LYS A 77 3.83 8.66 19.03
N PHE A 78 2.75 8.14 18.49
CA PHE A 78 2.11 6.93 19.01
C PHE A 78 3.08 5.74 18.99
N ILE A 79 3.76 5.48 17.87
CA ILE A 79 4.71 4.37 17.75
C ILE A 79 5.84 4.49 18.79
N ASP A 80 6.32 5.71 19.05
CA ASP A 80 7.40 5.96 20.02
C ASP A 80 6.98 5.77 21.47
N THR A 81 5.71 6.01 21.79
CA THR A 81 5.27 6.12 23.20
C THR A 81 4.29 5.06 23.64
N ALA A 82 3.59 4.41 22.71
CA ALA A 82 2.53 3.48 23.07
C ALA A 82 3.03 2.06 23.33
N ASN A 83 2.28 1.36 24.18
CA ASN A 83 2.52 -0.04 24.50
C ASN A 83 1.25 -0.86 24.28
N TYR A 84 1.43 -2.09 23.81
CA TYR A 84 0.40 -3.12 23.85
C TYR A 84 0.31 -3.70 25.26
N VAL A 85 -0.90 -3.98 25.71
CA VAL A 85 -1.15 -4.73 26.93
C VAL A 85 -1.27 -6.21 26.57
N ILE A 86 -0.43 -7.05 27.17
CA ILE A 86 -0.54 -8.50 27.01
C ILE A 86 -1.50 -9.00 28.09
N LEU A 87 -2.60 -9.57 27.64
CA LEU A 87 -3.65 -10.12 28.50
C LEU A 87 -3.66 -11.64 28.41
N GLU A 88 -3.69 -12.30 29.57
CA GLU A 88 -4.04 -13.71 29.68
C GLU A 88 -5.52 -13.84 29.99
N LYS A 89 -6.25 -14.59 29.19
CA LYS A 89 -7.64 -14.95 29.46
C LYS A 89 -7.71 -16.41 29.82
N ARG A 90 -8.25 -16.68 31.00
CA ARG A 90 -8.49 -18.04 31.47
C ARG A 90 -9.93 -18.20 31.90
N ASP A 91 -10.51 -19.32 31.54
CA ASP A 91 -11.85 -19.67 32.02
C ASP A 91 -11.75 -20.20 33.45
N SER A 92 -12.66 -19.75 34.27
CA SER A 92 -12.80 -20.19 35.66
C SER A 92 -14.27 -20.42 35.96
N SER A 93 -14.53 -21.18 37.00
CA SER A 93 -15.90 -21.45 37.45
C SER A 93 -16.02 -21.32 38.94
N TYR A 94 -17.17 -20.88 39.41
CA TYR A 94 -17.52 -20.82 40.80
C TYR A 94 -18.98 -21.24 40.99
N PHE A 95 -19.30 -21.69 42.22
CA PHE A 95 -20.67 -22.00 42.58
C PHE A 95 -21.36 -20.75 43.12
N GLU A 96 -22.55 -20.45 42.60
CA GLU A 96 -23.43 -19.37 43.04
C GLU A 96 -24.77 -19.98 43.45
N TYR A 97 -25.23 -19.66 44.68
CA TYR A 97 -26.52 -20.14 45.19
C TYR A 97 -27.67 -19.40 44.49
N ASP A 98 -28.45 -20.16 43.72
CA ASP A 98 -29.67 -19.65 43.07
C ASP A 98 -30.84 -19.70 44.05
N ARG A 99 -31.39 -18.53 44.38
CA ARG A 99 -32.49 -18.40 45.36
C ARG A 99 -33.82 -18.92 44.82
N VAL A 100 -34.01 -18.98 43.50
CA VAL A 100 -35.23 -19.44 42.86
C VAL A 100 -35.28 -20.98 42.88
N TYR A 101 -34.18 -21.61 42.47
CA TYR A 101 -34.07 -23.06 42.44
C TYR A 101 -33.58 -23.69 43.74
N ARG A 102 -33.07 -22.85 44.67
CA ARG A 102 -32.51 -23.26 45.97
C ARG A 102 -31.39 -24.31 45.89
N ILE A 103 -30.56 -24.18 44.86
CA ILE A 103 -29.41 -25.01 44.58
C ILE A 103 -28.19 -24.17 44.26
N ASP A 104 -27.00 -24.72 44.43
CA ASP A 104 -25.77 -24.13 43.95
C ASP A 104 -25.62 -24.41 42.46
N MET A 105 -25.58 -23.36 41.65
CA MET A 105 -25.38 -23.44 40.23
C MET A 105 -23.95 -23.07 39.89
N LEU A 106 -23.34 -23.88 38.99
CA LEU A 106 -22.01 -23.59 38.46
C LEU A 106 -22.10 -22.41 37.51
N ARG A 107 -21.37 -21.33 37.79
CA ARG A 107 -21.21 -20.17 36.91
C ARG A 107 -19.81 -20.18 36.33
N GLU A 108 -19.74 -20.02 35.02
CA GLU A 108 -18.49 -19.85 34.27
C GLU A 108 -18.19 -18.36 34.11
N ILE A 109 -16.95 -17.98 34.42
CA ILE A 109 -16.43 -16.62 34.24
C ILE A 109 -15.12 -16.67 33.50
N GLN A 110 -14.84 -15.64 32.71
CA GLN A 110 -13.53 -15.45 32.14
C GLN A 110 -12.74 -14.44 32.97
N ILE A 111 -11.62 -14.90 33.54
CA ILE A 111 -10.67 -14.03 34.23
C ILE A 111 -9.67 -13.50 33.25
N THR A 112 -9.43 -12.18 33.27
CA THR A 112 -8.44 -11.52 32.43
C THR A 112 -7.37 -10.92 33.32
N ASP A 113 -6.16 -11.43 33.18
CA ASP A 113 -4.99 -10.97 33.94
C ASP A 113 -4.03 -10.24 32.98
N THR A 114 -3.43 -9.14 33.45
CA THR A 114 -2.42 -8.40 32.67
C THR A 114 -1.05 -9.03 32.93
N LEU A 115 -0.44 -9.62 31.88
CA LEU A 115 0.89 -10.25 32.00
C LEU A 115 2.03 -9.25 31.86
N GLY A 116 1.82 -8.18 31.06
CA GLY A 116 2.86 -7.18 30.82
C GLY A 116 2.52 -6.19 29.72
N PHE A 117 3.54 -5.43 29.36
CA PHE A 117 3.46 -4.42 28.29
C PHE A 117 4.58 -4.65 27.30
N VAL A 118 4.28 -4.47 25.99
CA VAL A 118 5.25 -4.53 24.90
C VAL A 118 5.15 -3.26 24.09
N SER A 119 6.29 -2.60 23.84
CA SER A 119 6.34 -1.40 23.03
C SER A 119 5.80 -1.68 21.63
N VAL A 120 4.95 -0.78 21.12
CA VAL A 120 4.44 -0.82 19.72
C VAL A 120 5.60 -0.74 18.73
N LYS A 121 6.59 0.12 19.01
CA LYS A 121 7.82 0.24 18.21
C LYS A 121 8.54 -1.10 18.09
N ASP A 122 8.81 -1.76 19.22
CA ASP A 122 9.56 -3.02 19.23
C ASP A 122 8.79 -4.13 18.51
N SER A 123 7.47 -4.16 18.67
CA SER A 123 6.60 -5.14 18.01
C SER A 123 6.55 -5.00 16.48
N LEU A 124 6.50 -3.77 15.94
CA LEU A 124 6.32 -3.51 14.52
C LEU A 124 7.62 -3.30 13.77
N PHE A 125 8.60 -2.66 14.39
CA PHE A 125 9.82 -2.19 13.74
C PHE A 125 11.11 -2.74 14.34
N GLY A 126 11.04 -3.32 15.54
CA GLY A 126 12.21 -3.76 16.29
C GLY A 126 13.19 -2.59 16.54
N GLU A 127 14.45 -2.78 16.21
CA GLU A 127 15.48 -1.75 16.33
C GLU A 127 15.47 -0.70 15.19
N SER A 128 14.61 -0.87 14.19
CA SER A 128 14.59 0.00 13.00
C SER A 128 13.82 1.28 13.25
N ASP A 129 14.41 2.42 12.88
CA ASP A 129 13.76 3.74 12.92
C ASP A 129 13.06 4.12 11.60
N ARG A 130 12.79 3.14 10.71
CA ARG A 130 12.19 3.40 9.39
C ARG A 130 10.80 4.06 9.46
N TYR A 131 10.06 3.88 10.56
CA TYR A 131 8.75 4.50 10.77
C TYR A 131 8.82 6.04 10.80
N LYS A 132 9.95 6.65 11.19
CA LYS A 132 10.14 8.11 11.18
C LYS A 132 10.16 8.70 9.77
N SER A 133 10.50 7.90 8.77
CA SER A 133 10.58 8.29 7.37
C SER A 133 9.52 7.65 6.49
N MET A 134 8.62 6.83 7.04
CA MET A 134 7.59 6.11 6.26
C MET A 134 6.61 7.02 5.53
N MET A 135 6.44 8.27 6.02
CA MET A 135 5.61 9.28 5.36
C MET A 135 6.18 9.75 4.02
N ASN A 136 7.50 9.63 3.81
CA ASN A 136 8.15 10.10 2.61
C ASN A 136 8.02 9.07 1.49
N ILE A 137 7.84 9.55 0.26
CA ILE A 137 7.80 8.68 -0.92
C ILE A 137 9.23 8.18 -1.20
N PRO A 138 9.50 6.85 -1.19
CA PRO A 138 10.87 6.30 -1.22
C PRO A 138 11.45 6.26 -2.64
N ILE A 139 11.39 7.40 -3.37
CA ILE A 139 11.86 7.53 -4.75
C ILE A 139 12.85 8.67 -4.84
N LYS A 140 14.02 8.40 -5.42
CA LYS A 140 15.04 9.42 -5.62
C LYS A 140 14.53 10.57 -6.48
N GLY A 141 14.74 11.80 -6.02
CA GLY A 141 14.33 13.01 -6.73
C GLY A 141 12.86 13.41 -6.51
N VAL A 142 12.15 12.72 -5.63
CA VAL A 142 10.80 13.09 -5.18
C VAL A 142 10.88 13.56 -3.74
N ASP A 143 10.58 14.83 -3.53
CA ASP A 143 10.41 15.42 -2.19
C ASP A 143 8.91 15.63 -1.94
N ALA A 144 8.22 14.53 -1.68
CA ALA A 144 6.78 14.52 -1.42
C ALA A 144 6.45 13.47 -0.35
N VAL A 145 5.33 13.68 0.32
CA VAL A 145 4.79 12.79 1.34
C VAL A 145 3.48 12.16 0.87
N PHE A 146 3.10 11.04 1.48
CA PHE A 146 1.78 10.47 1.28
C PHE A 146 0.70 11.41 1.83
N SER A 147 -0.46 11.46 1.17
CA SER A 147 -1.68 12.03 1.77
C SER A 147 -2.27 11.01 2.72
N MET A 148 -2.59 11.41 3.94
CA MET A 148 -3.23 10.56 4.94
C MET A 148 -4.41 11.31 5.54
N GLU A 149 -5.54 10.62 5.62
CA GLU A 149 -6.78 11.13 6.20
C GLU A 149 -7.45 9.99 6.99
N ALA A 150 -8.10 10.31 8.09
CA ALA A 150 -8.90 9.37 8.86
C ALA A 150 -10.23 10.01 9.23
N ASP A 151 -11.29 9.19 9.28
CA ASP A 151 -12.64 9.65 9.59
C ASP A 151 -13.43 8.55 10.32
N ILE A 152 -14.64 8.87 10.75
CA ILE A 152 -15.58 7.93 11.34
C ILE A 152 -16.83 7.92 10.48
N ILE A 153 -17.13 6.76 9.89
CA ILE A 153 -18.34 6.59 9.07
C ILE A 153 -19.43 5.86 9.85
N ASP A 154 -20.69 6.20 9.59
CA ASP A 154 -21.84 5.42 10.07
C ASP A 154 -22.09 4.25 9.11
N LYS A 155 -22.08 3.04 9.65
CA LYS A 155 -22.45 1.83 8.92
C LYS A 155 -23.50 1.06 9.71
N ASN A 156 -24.74 1.11 9.23
CA ASN A 156 -25.89 0.46 9.86
C ASN A 156 -26.13 0.88 11.33
N GLY A 157 -25.90 2.16 11.66
CA GLY A 157 -26.06 2.69 13.01
C GLY A 157 -24.84 2.49 13.92
N TYR A 158 -23.74 1.94 13.38
CA TYR A 158 -22.46 1.82 14.10
C TYR A 158 -21.43 2.80 13.56
N GLN A 159 -20.80 3.54 14.45
CA GLN A 159 -19.68 4.41 14.10
C GLN A 159 -18.40 3.59 13.97
N VAL A 160 -17.86 3.54 12.75
CA VAL A 160 -16.67 2.75 12.43
C VAL A 160 -15.57 3.68 11.95
N PRO A 161 -14.39 3.68 12.61
CA PRO A 161 -13.25 4.44 12.15
C PRO A 161 -12.71 3.86 10.85
N VAL A 162 -12.39 4.73 9.91
CA VAL A 162 -11.78 4.45 8.60
C VAL A 162 -10.58 5.35 8.37
N PHE A 163 -9.71 4.97 7.46
CA PHE A 163 -8.59 5.79 7.03
C PHE A 163 -8.27 5.55 5.56
N GLU A 164 -7.63 6.52 4.93
CA GLU A 164 -7.10 6.41 3.59
C GLU A 164 -5.70 7.03 3.53
N VAL A 165 -4.77 6.32 2.92
CA VAL A 165 -3.43 6.82 2.60
C VAL A 165 -3.20 6.67 1.12
N SER A 166 -2.80 7.74 0.44
CA SER A 166 -2.69 7.71 -1.02
C SER A 166 -1.49 8.48 -1.55
N VAL A 167 -1.07 8.09 -2.75
CA VAL A 167 -0.09 8.80 -3.57
C VAL A 167 -0.46 8.74 -5.03
N LYS A 168 -0.35 9.87 -5.75
CA LYS A 168 -0.62 9.92 -7.19
C LYS A 168 0.49 9.22 -7.97
N LYS A 169 0.13 8.37 -8.94
CA LYS A 169 1.06 7.70 -9.84
C LYS A 169 1.98 8.68 -10.58
N ASN A 170 1.48 9.90 -10.88
CA ASN A 170 2.27 10.95 -11.52
C ASN A 170 3.46 11.41 -10.68
N ILE A 171 3.39 11.32 -9.36
CA ILE A 171 4.50 11.64 -8.46
C ILE A 171 5.50 10.48 -8.47
N VAL A 172 5.02 9.25 -8.41
CA VAL A 172 5.85 8.02 -8.39
C VAL A 172 6.61 7.83 -9.70
N LEU A 173 6.00 8.20 -10.83
CA LEU A 173 6.52 8.01 -12.19
C LEU A 173 6.81 9.35 -12.90
N PHE A 174 7.23 10.38 -12.17
CA PHE A 174 7.34 11.77 -12.62
C PHE A 174 8.27 11.97 -13.82
N ASP A 175 9.29 11.14 -13.97
CA ASP A 175 10.34 11.18 -15.00
C ASP A 175 10.07 10.24 -16.20
N GLN A 176 8.92 9.53 -16.18
CA GLN A 176 8.57 8.57 -17.21
C GLN A 176 7.79 9.20 -18.37
N ASP A 177 7.68 8.45 -19.49
CA ASP A 177 6.93 8.92 -20.67
C ASP A 177 5.48 9.26 -20.33
N LYS A 178 5.05 10.47 -20.73
CA LYS A 178 3.72 11.01 -20.41
C LYS A 178 2.58 10.22 -21.04
N ASN A 179 2.81 9.56 -22.18
CA ASN A 179 1.75 8.80 -22.86
C ASN A 179 1.56 7.46 -22.15
N LEU A 180 2.66 6.78 -21.78
CA LEU A 180 2.62 5.56 -20.99
C LEU A 180 2.01 5.83 -19.61
N LEU A 181 2.36 6.95 -18.99
CA LEU A 181 1.78 7.36 -17.71
C LEU A 181 0.27 7.64 -17.79
N LYS A 182 -0.18 8.27 -18.89
CA LYS A 182 -1.63 8.46 -19.14
C LYS A 182 -2.37 7.13 -19.32
N GLN A 183 -1.75 6.14 -19.96
CA GLN A 183 -2.30 4.79 -20.08
C GLN A 183 -2.36 4.11 -18.70
N GLU A 184 -1.28 4.19 -17.94
CA GLU A 184 -1.20 3.62 -16.59
C GLU A 184 -2.25 4.20 -15.62
N ASN A 185 -2.55 5.51 -15.72
CA ASN A 185 -3.60 6.16 -14.94
C ASN A 185 -5.02 5.71 -15.26
N LYS A 186 -5.22 5.03 -16.39
CA LYS A 186 -6.51 4.51 -16.84
C LYS A 186 -6.63 2.99 -16.64
N VAL A 187 -5.63 2.37 -16.06
CA VAL A 187 -5.65 0.92 -15.82
C VAL A 187 -6.81 0.56 -14.91
N VAL A 188 -7.60 -0.40 -15.36
CA VAL A 188 -8.64 -1.11 -14.60
C VAL A 188 -8.42 -2.58 -14.88
N SER A 189 -7.62 -3.23 -14.04
CA SER A 189 -7.19 -4.62 -14.22
C SER A 189 -6.93 -5.26 -12.87
N VAL A 190 -7.16 -6.57 -12.78
CA VAL A 190 -6.84 -7.37 -11.60
C VAL A 190 -5.33 -7.45 -11.35
N ASP A 191 -4.52 -7.36 -12.42
CA ASP A 191 -3.06 -7.48 -12.36
C ASP A 191 -2.36 -6.11 -12.22
N GLY A 192 -3.10 -5.01 -12.16
CA GLY A 192 -2.57 -3.65 -12.09
C GLY A 192 -3.09 -2.88 -10.89
N VAL A 193 -2.41 -1.78 -10.57
CA VAL A 193 -2.92 -0.79 -9.63
C VAL A 193 -4.01 0.02 -10.32
N ASN A 194 -5.24 -0.01 -9.83
CA ASN A 194 -6.37 0.64 -10.47
C ASN A 194 -6.40 2.15 -10.22
N GLY A 195 -6.78 2.91 -11.27
CA GLY A 195 -6.94 4.36 -11.19
C GLY A 195 -5.63 5.14 -11.26
N ASN A 196 -5.68 6.41 -10.87
CA ASN A 196 -4.58 7.37 -10.98
C ASN A 196 -3.70 7.50 -9.73
N SER A 197 -4.03 6.76 -8.68
CA SER A 197 -3.34 6.79 -7.39
C SER A 197 -3.12 5.39 -6.86
N ILE A 198 -2.07 5.22 -6.06
CA ILE A 198 -1.88 4.04 -5.21
C ILE A 198 -2.54 4.39 -3.89
N VAL A 199 -3.50 3.60 -3.45
CA VAL A 199 -4.37 3.90 -2.30
C VAL A 199 -4.35 2.71 -1.34
N LEU A 200 -4.26 3.01 -0.06
CA LEU A 200 -4.40 2.09 1.05
C LEU A 200 -5.60 2.51 1.89
N GLY A 201 -6.51 1.60 2.18
CA GLY A 201 -7.72 1.89 2.94
C GLY A 201 -8.80 2.58 2.10
N SER A 202 -9.79 3.16 2.76
CA SER A 202 -10.89 3.92 2.13
C SER A 202 -11.58 4.76 3.19
N LEU A 203 -11.98 5.99 2.82
CA LEU A 203 -12.84 6.85 3.66
C LEU A 203 -14.35 6.54 3.51
N VAL A 204 -14.72 5.72 2.52
CA VAL A 204 -16.12 5.40 2.21
C VAL A 204 -16.51 4.00 2.68
N GLU A 205 -15.52 3.10 2.72
CA GLU A 205 -15.72 1.70 3.07
C GLU A 205 -14.78 1.27 4.19
N VAL A 206 -15.22 0.32 5.01
CA VAL A 206 -14.38 -0.28 6.04
C VAL A 206 -13.40 -1.25 5.38
N SER A 207 -12.25 -0.71 4.98
CA SER A 207 -11.17 -1.46 4.34
C SER A 207 -9.80 -1.03 4.87
N THR A 208 -8.91 -1.97 5.02
CA THR A 208 -7.48 -1.75 5.31
C THR A 208 -6.60 -2.26 4.18
N SER A 209 -7.22 -2.68 3.07
CA SER A 209 -6.53 -3.22 1.90
C SER A 209 -6.10 -2.12 0.95
N GLY A 210 -5.07 -2.38 0.14
CA GLY A 210 -4.66 -1.47 -0.93
C GLY A 210 -5.32 -1.82 -2.26
N ASN A 211 -5.29 -0.86 -3.21
CA ASN A 211 -5.80 -1.02 -4.57
C ASN A 211 -4.80 -1.68 -5.53
N TRP A 212 -3.84 -2.42 -5.02
CA TRP A 212 -2.79 -3.11 -5.79
C TRP A 212 -2.96 -4.62 -5.77
N PRO A 213 -2.47 -5.34 -6.80
CA PRO A 213 -2.52 -6.78 -6.86
C PRO A 213 -1.52 -7.45 -5.89
N THR A 214 -1.82 -8.69 -5.51
CA THR A 214 -1.00 -9.52 -4.60
C THR A 214 0.43 -9.76 -5.09
N LEU A 215 0.71 -9.53 -6.38
CA LEU A 215 2.06 -9.57 -6.93
C LEU A 215 3.05 -8.68 -6.14
N TYR A 216 2.58 -7.53 -5.67
CA TYR A 216 3.38 -6.61 -4.84
C TYR A 216 3.45 -7.03 -3.36
N ASP A 217 2.68 -8.05 -2.96
CA ASP A 217 2.71 -8.58 -1.60
C ASP A 217 3.82 -9.62 -1.39
N ALA A 218 4.19 -10.35 -2.44
CA ALA A 218 5.18 -11.41 -2.38
C ALA A 218 6.64 -10.93 -2.17
N GLY A 219 6.92 -9.63 -2.39
CA GLY A 219 8.27 -9.05 -2.26
C GLY A 219 8.66 -8.57 -0.85
N SER A 220 7.84 -8.78 0.19
CA SER A 220 8.10 -8.24 1.52
C SER A 220 8.81 -9.21 2.50
N ASN A 221 9.17 -10.40 2.05
CA ASN A 221 9.81 -11.43 2.88
C ASN A 221 11.32 -11.57 2.62
N ASN A 222 12.05 -10.45 2.64
CA ASN A 222 13.51 -10.48 2.74
C ASN A 222 14.00 -9.30 3.59
#